data_a96e2741949eeea65b21af2c0aacb2ac
#
_entry.id   a96e2741949eeea65b21af2c0aacb2ac
#
_cell.length_a   1.000
_cell.length_b   1.000
_cell.length_c   1.000
_cell.angle_alpha   90.00
_cell.angle_beta   90.00
_cell.angle_gamma   90.00
#
_symmetry.space_group_name_H-M   'P 1'
#
loop_
_entity.id
_entity.type
_entity.pdbx_description
1 polymer ?
#
loop_
_entity_poly.entity_id
_entity_poly.type
_entity_poly.pdbx_seq_one_letter_code
_entity_poly.pdbx_strand_id
1 'polypeptide(L)'
;MAMTDHELATLLATQAGELLQGLDRAELGLKIGAEGDRLANALLVEALRRERPGDGLLSEEEKDSAERLRHARVWIVDPLDGTREYGEDRSDWAVHVGLAIDGVATVGAVALPAQGVTLSSGAPLALPPVQDPPRLLVSRTR
;
A
#
# COMPACT_ATOMS: atom_id res chain seq x y z
N MET A 1 14.42 -14.67 -14.47
CA MET A 1 14.12 -15.15 -13.10
C MET A 1 12.83 -14.50 -12.60
N ALA A 2 12.08 -15.23 -11.83
CA ALA A 2 10.89 -14.66 -11.21
C ALA A 2 11.27 -13.57 -10.19
N MET A 3 10.47 -12.52 -10.14
CA MET A 3 10.60 -11.42 -9.17
C MET A 3 10.37 -11.95 -7.75
N THR A 4 11.22 -11.55 -6.81
CA THR A 4 11.03 -11.86 -5.39
C THR A 4 9.79 -11.14 -4.83
N ASP A 5 9.29 -11.59 -3.70
CA ASP A 5 8.13 -10.93 -3.07
C ASP A 5 8.45 -9.50 -2.61
N HIS A 6 9.68 -9.24 -2.17
CA HIS A 6 10.14 -7.88 -1.83
C HIS A 6 10.16 -6.96 -3.05
N GLU A 7 10.66 -7.45 -4.18
CA GLU A 7 10.68 -6.69 -5.44
C GLU A 7 9.28 -6.44 -5.96
N LEU A 8 8.40 -7.46 -5.89
CA LEU A 8 7.01 -7.33 -6.32
C LEU A 8 6.25 -6.31 -5.47
N ALA A 9 6.35 -6.40 -4.15
CA ALA A 9 5.71 -5.44 -3.25
C ALA A 9 6.16 -4.00 -3.55
N THR A 10 7.47 -3.80 -3.70
CA THR A 10 8.06 -2.50 -3.99
C THR A 10 7.59 -1.95 -5.33
N LEU A 11 7.61 -2.78 -6.37
CA LEU A 11 7.16 -2.41 -7.71
C LEU A 11 5.69 -2.00 -7.70
N LEU A 12 4.82 -2.81 -7.10
CA LEU A 12 3.38 -2.56 -7.10
C LEU A 12 3.01 -1.32 -6.29
N ALA A 13 3.60 -1.12 -5.11
CA ALA A 13 3.37 0.08 -4.32
C ALA A 13 3.79 1.34 -5.09
N THR A 14 4.94 1.29 -5.77
CA THR A 14 5.43 2.39 -6.60
C THR A 14 4.52 2.68 -7.77
N GLN A 15 4.11 1.66 -8.51
CA GLN A 15 3.22 1.81 -9.67
C GLN A 15 1.85 2.36 -9.28
N ALA A 16 1.26 1.87 -8.18
CA ALA A 16 0.02 2.43 -7.66
C ALA A 16 0.17 3.90 -7.26
N GLY A 17 1.29 4.26 -6.65
CA GLY A 17 1.63 5.65 -6.32
C GLY A 17 1.74 6.54 -7.55
N GLU A 18 2.39 6.07 -8.60
CA GLU A 18 2.51 6.78 -9.89
C GLU A 18 1.15 6.97 -10.56
N LEU A 19 0.30 5.95 -10.54
CA LEU A 19 -1.08 6.04 -11.02
C LEU A 19 -1.83 7.15 -10.28
N LEU A 20 -1.77 7.18 -8.95
CA LEU A 20 -2.45 8.19 -8.13
C LEU A 20 -1.96 9.61 -8.40
N GLN A 21 -0.66 9.79 -8.61
CA GLN A 21 -0.08 11.09 -8.98
C GLN A 21 -0.49 11.54 -10.37
N GLY A 22 -0.74 10.61 -11.28
CA GLY A 22 -1.10 10.89 -12.67
C GLY A 22 -2.58 11.19 -12.90
N LEU A 23 -3.45 11.06 -11.89
CA LEU A 23 -4.88 11.35 -12.04
C LEU A 23 -5.15 12.84 -12.26
N ASP A 24 -6.07 13.15 -13.17
CA ASP A 24 -6.46 14.52 -13.48
C ASP A 24 -7.39 15.09 -12.40
N ARG A 25 -6.80 15.89 -11.51
CA ARG A 25 -7.53 16.55 -10.41
C ARG A 25 -8.56 17.54 -10.90
N ALA A 26 -8.29 18.22 -12.02
CA ALA A 26 -9.22 19.18 -12.58
C ALA A 26 -10.49 18.50 -13.14
N GLU A 27 -10.32 17.34 -13.76
CA GLU A 27 -11.43 16.54 -14.28
C GLU A 27 -12.22 15.86 -13.16
N LEU A 28 -11.53 15.23 -12.19
CA LEU A 28 -12.16 14.42 -11.15
C LEU A 28 -12.74 15.25 -9.99
N GLY A 29 -12.17 16.42 -9.70
CA GLY A 29 -12.62 17.30 -8.63
C GLY A 29 -12.74 16.57 -7.29
N LEU A 30 -13.89 16.67 -6.63
CA LEU A 30 -14.15 16.04 -5.33
C LEU A 30 -14.17 14.50 -5.37
N LYS A 31 -14.23 13.90 -6.56
CA LYS A 31 -14.21 12.44 -6.73
C LYS A 31 -12.79 11.86 -6.75
N ILE A 32 -11.77 12.70 -6.74
CA ILE A 32 -10.36 12.28 -6.90
C ILE A 32 -9.96 11.20 -5.88
N GLY A 33 -10.38 11.35 -4.63
CA GLY A 33 -10.10 10.37 -3.57
C GLY A 33 -10.72 9.01 -3.85
N ALA A 34 -12.03 8.96 -4.09
CA ALA A 34 -12.74 7.72 -4.37
C ALA A 34 -12.27 7.03 -5.66
N GLU A 35 -12.03 7.81 -6.73
CA GLU A 35 -11.49 7.27 -7.98
C GLU A 35 -10.05 6.78 -7.81
N GLY A 36 -9.24 7.49 -7.04
CA GLY A 36 -7.88 7.08 -6.69
C GLY A 36 -7.87 5.73 -5.97
N ASP A 37 -8.65 5.58 -4.92
CA ASP A 37 -8.83 4.32 -4.20
C ASP A 37 -9.23 3.19 -5.14
N ARG A 38 -10.25 3.42 -5.96
CA ARG A 38 -10.78 2.41 -6.88
C ARG A 38 -9.75 1.96 -7.91
N LEU A 39 -9.06 2.90 -8.53
CA LEU A 39 -8.09 2.62 -9.60
C LEU A 39 -6.80 1.99 -9.05
N ALA A 40 -6.29 2.48 -7.93
CA ALA A 40 -5.13 1.89 -7.26
C ALA A 40 -5.43 0.48 -6.76
N ASN A 41 -6.62 0.24 -6.19
CA ASN A 41 -7.07 -1.10 -5.79
C ASN A 41 -7.12 -2.04 -6.98
N ALA A 42 -7.72 -1.64 -8.08
CA ALA A 42 -7.81 -2.46 -9.29
C ALA A 42 -6.42 -2.87 -9.80
N LEU A 43 -5.46 -1.92 -9.85
CA LEU A 43 -4.08 -2.20 -10.24
C LEU A 43 -3.43 -3.24 -9.34
N LEU A 44 -3.50 -3.05 -8.03
CA LEU A 44 -2.84 -3.92 -7.06
C LEU A 44 -3.45 -5.32 -7.06
N VAL A 45 -4.77 -5.42 -7.00
CA VAL A 45 -5.49 -6.70 -6.94
C VAL A 45 -5.28 -7.51 -8.22
N GLU A 46 -5.41 -6.88 -9.38
CA GLU A 46 -5.22 -7.55 -10.67
C GLU A 46 -3.77 -8.05 -10.83
N ALA A 47 -2.80 -7.22 -10.49
CA ALA A 47 -1.39 -7.59 -10.55
C ALA A 47 -1.05 -8.75 -9.60
N LEU A 48 -1.51 -8.70 -8.35
CA LEU A 48 -1.26 -9.78 -7.38
C LEU A 48 -1.91 -11.09 -7.79
N ARG A 49 -3.13 -11.07 -8.29
CA ARG A 49 -3.81 -12.27 -8.81
C ARG A 49 -3.08 -12.89 -10.00
N ARG A 50 -2.47 -12.07 -10.85
CA ARG A 50 -1.66 -12.52 -11.99
C ARG A 50 -0.32 -13.08 -11.57
N GLU A 51 0.41 -12.37 -10.71
CA GLU A 51 1.79 -12.71 -10.33
C GLU A 51 1.88 -13.78 -9.23
N ARG A 52 0.85 -13.87 -8.38
CA ARG A 52 0.77 -14.79 -7.23
C ARG A 52 -0.62 -15.44 -7.13
N PRO A 53 -1.06 -16.19 -8.15
CA PRO A 53 -2.43 -16.71 -8.22
C PRO A 53 -2.79 -17.71 -7.11
N GLY A 54 -1.79 -18.31 -6.45
CA GLY A 54 -1.98 -19.24 -5.34
C GLY A 54 -2.06 -18.59 -3.96
N ASP A 55 -1.82 -17.27 -3.87
CA ASP A 55 -1.82 -16.56 -2.61
C ASP A 55 -3.21 -15.98 -2.27
N GLY A 56 -3.51 -15.83 -0.99
CA GLY A 56 -4.67 -15.09 -0.52
C GLY A 56 -4.47 -13.58 -0.66
N LEU A 57 -5.56 -12.84 -0.63
CA LEU A 57 -5.54 -11.38 -0.79
C LEU A 57 -6.59 -10.73 0.11
N LEU A 58 -6.16 -9.70 0.84
CA LEU A 58 -7.01 -8.80 1.63
C LEU A 58 -6.72 -7.36 1.19
N SER A 59 -7.74 -6.67 0.71
CA SER A 59 -7.68 -5.23 0.41
C SER A 59 -8.66 -4.48 1.30
N GLU A 60 -8.25 -3.31 1.80
CA GLU A 60 -9.13 -2.41 2.56
C GLU A 60 -10.36 -2.01 1.74
N GLU A 61 -10.20 -1.87 0.42
CA GLU A 61 -11.27 -1.44 -0.51
C GLU A 61 -12.18 -2.57 -0.99
N GLU A 62 -11.91 -3.82 -0.64
CA GLU A 62 -12.72 -4.96 -1.02
C GLU A 62 -13.39 -5.60 0.18
N LYS A 63 -14.58 -6.17 -0.04
CA LYS A 63 -15.24 -6.96 0.98
C LYS A 63 -14.37 -8.16 1.36
N ASP A 64 -14.02 -8.26 2.64
CA ASP A 64 -13.25 -9.38 3.15
C ASP A 64 -14.05 -10.70 3.01
N SER A 65 -13.33 -11.75 2.68
CA SER A 65 -13.85 -13.11 2.66
C SER A 65 -12.97 -14.03 3.50
N ALA A 66 -13.61 -15.03 4.14
CA ALA A 66 -12.88 -16.02 4.92
C ALA A 66 -11.96 -16.91 4.07
N GLU A 67 -12.00 -16.81 2.75
CA GLU A 67 -11.18 -17.59 1.83
C GLU A 67 -9.68 -17.35 2.06
N ARG A 68 -9.28 -16.10 2.36
CA ARG A 68 -7.88 -15.77 2.69
C ARG A 68 -7.30 -16.60 3.83
N LEU A 69 -8.15 -17.05 4.76
CA LEU A 69 -7.74 -17.87 5.91
C LEU A 69 -7.31 -19.30 5.53
N ARG A 70 -7.57 -19.71 4.29
CA ARG A 70 -7.14 -21.00 3.74
C ARG A 70 -5.76 -20.97 3.12
N HIS A 71 -5.15 -19.78 3.03
CA HIS A 71 -3.85 -19.59 2.42
C HIS A 71 -2.79 -19.34 3.48
N ALA A 72 -1.64 -20.01 3.35
CA ALA A 72 -0.47 -19.73 4.19
C ALA A 72 0.13 -18.35 3.88
N ARG A 73 0.01 -17.90 2.64
CA ARG A 73 0.53 -16.63 2.12
C ARG A 73 -0.65 -15.73 1.80
N VAL A 74 -0.68 -14.56 2.42
CA VAL A 74 -1.76 -13.57 2.22
C VAL A 74 -1.17 -12.19 1.97
N TRP A 75 -1.45 -11.64 0.80
CA TRP A 75 -1.16 -10.25 0.48
C TRP A 75 -2.19 -9.34 1.13
N ILE A 76 -1.72 -8.25 1.72
CA ILE A 76 -2.54 -7.26 2.41
C ILE A 76 -2.21 -5.90 1.82
N VAL A 77 -3.19 -5.21 1.26
CA VAL A 77 -2.98 -3.93 0.60
C VAL A 77 -3.90 -2.85 1.13
N ASP A 78 -3.35 -1.65 1.24
CA ASP A 78 -4.09 -0.40 1.36
C ASP A 78 -3.74 0.45 0.13
N PRO A 79 -4.66 0.56 -0.83
CA PRO A 79 -4.39 1.24 -2.10
C PRO A 79 -4.13 2.74 -1.95
N LEU A 80 -4.75 3.37 -0.97
CA LEU A 80 -4.60 4.79 -0.69
C LEU A 80 -4.86 5.09 0.79
N ASP A 81 -3.80 4.98 1.59
CA ASP A 81 -3.81 5.43 2.98
C ASP A 81 -3.71 6.97 3.01
N GLY A 82 -4.68 7.60 3.64
CA GLY A 82 -4.81 9.05 3.63
C GLY A 82 -5.60 9.56 2.43
N THR A 83 -6.74 8.94 2.12
CA THR A 83 -7.64 9.34 1.03
C THR A 83 -8.05 10.81 1.13
N ARG A 84 -8.27 11.29 2.35
CA ARG A 84 -8.59 12.70 2.62
C ARG A 84 -7.41 13.61 2.27
N GLU A 85 -6.22 13.29 2.77
CA GLU A 85 -4.99 14.05 2.52
C GLU A 85 -4.67 14.11 1.04
N TYR A 86 -4.83 12.99 0.34
CA TYR A 86 -4.71 12.92 -1.11
C TYR A 86 -5.74 13.81 -1.81
N GLY A 87 -7.01 13.75 -1.38
CA GLY A 87 -8.07 14.59 -1.91
C GLY A 87 -7.81 16.09 -1.73
N GLU A 88 -7.21 16.48 -0.62
CA GLU A 88 -6.83 17.86 -0.29
C GLU A 88 -5.48 18.30 -0.94
N ASP A 89 -4.91 17.50 -1.84
CA ASP A 89 -3.62 17.76 -2.49
C ASP A 89 -2.45 17.92 -1.52
N ARG A 90 -2.48 17.14 -0.45
CA ARG A 90 -1.41 17.10 0.56
C ARG A 90 -0.36 16.06 0.17
N SER A 91 0.74 16.03 0.93
CA SER A 91 1.87 15.13 0.68
C SER A 91 1.93 13.92 1.61
N ASP A 92 1.04 13.83 2.61
CA ASP A 92 1.06 12.83 3.68
C ASP A 92 0.04 11.70 3.44
N TRP A 93 0.20 11.03 2.32
CA TRP A 93 -0.55 9.85 1.94
C TRP A 93 0.39 8.77 1.40
N ALA A 94 -0.04 7.53 1.41
CA ALA A 94 0.79 6.39 1.08
C ALA A 94 0.03 5.26 0.38
N VAL A 95 0.78 4.34 -0.24
CA VAL A 95 0.30 3.05 -0.71
C VAL A 95 1.02 1.96 0.06
N HIS A 96 0.29 1.01 0.64
CA HIS A 96 0.87 -0.10 1.39
C HIS A 96 0.65 -1.42 0.65
N VAL A 97 1.71 -2.20 0.50
CA VAL A 97 1.66 -3.58 -0.01
C VAL A 97 2.44 -4.47 0.95
N GLY A 98 1.76 -5.39 1.60
CA GLY A 98 2.36 -6.32 2.56
C GLY A 98 2.07 -7.77 2.22
N LEU A 99 2.90 -8.67 2.74
CA LEU A 99 2.70 -10.12 2.67
C LEU A 99 2.91 -10.72 4.05
N ALA A 100 1.89 -11.41 4.53
CA ALA A 100 1.98 -12.28 5.71
C ALA A 100 2.14 -13.74 5.26
N ILE A 101 3.06 -14.46 5.91
CA ILE A 101 3.29 -15.89 5.71
C ILE A 101 3.06 -16.58 7.05
N ASP A 102 2.14 -17.55 7.08
CA ASP A 102 1.74 -18.27 8.29
C ASP A 102 1.38 -17.32 9.45
N GLY A 103 0.69 -16.23 9.13
CA GLY A 103 0.26 -15.23 10.10
C GLY A 103 1.34 -14.24 10.54
N VAL A 104 2.55 -14.31 9.98
CA VAL A 104 3.67 -13.43 10.32
C VAL A 104 3.91 -12.42 9.19
N ALA A 105 3.94 -11.13 9.53
CA ALA A 105 4.30 -10.08 8.58
C ALA A 105 5.75 -10.28 8.11
N THR A 106 5.93 -10.55 6.82
CA THR A 106 7.22 -11.00 6.26
C THR A 106 7.78 -10.03 5.23
N VAL A 107 6.93 -9.47 4.38
CA VAL A 107 7.30 -8.51 3.32
C VAL A 107 6.45 -7.27 3.46
N GLY A 108 7.05 -6.11 3.25
CA GLY A 108 6.32 -4.85 3.22
C GLY A 108 6.98 -3.84 2.29
N ALA A 109 6.13 -3.07 1.63
CA ALA A 109 6.53 -1.87 0.89
C ALA A 109 5.52 -0.75 1.16
N VAL A 110 6.04 0.45 1.37
CA VAL A 110 5.25 1.67 1.56
C VAL A 110 5.74 2.71 0.57
N ALA A 111 4.92 3.02 -0.41
CA ALA A 111 5.20 4.13 -1.31
C ALA A 111 4.71 5.43 -0.68
N LEU A 112 5.54 6.45 -0.72
CA LEU A 112 5.26 7.83 -0.35
C LEU A 112 5.40 8.68 -1.63
N PRO A 113 4.42 8.63 -2.54
CA PRO A 113 4.60 9.13 -3.89
C PRO A 113 4.89 10.63 -3.95
N ALA A 114 4.20 11.42 -3.13
CA ALA A 114 4.42 12.87 -3.06
C ALA A 114 5.83 13.24 -2.54
N GLN A 115 6.52 12.31 -1.91
CA GLN A 115 7.90 12.46 -1.43
C GLN A 115 8.91 11.77 -2.36
N GLY A 116 8.46 11.09 -3.41
CA GLY A 116 9.32 10.44 -4.39
C GLY A 116 10.09 9.23 -3.85
N VAL A 117 9.56 8.52 -2.84
CA VAL A 117 10.25 7.41 -2.19
C VAL A 117 9.32 6.22 -1.98
N THR A 118 9.88 5.00 -2.11
CA THR A 118 9.23 3.76 -1.67
C THR A 118 10.15 3.06 -0.68
N LEU A 119 9.65 2.83 0.52
CA LEU A 119 10.33 2.08 1.57
C LEU A 119 10.03 0.60 1.38
N SER A 120 11.04 -0.26 1.58
CA SER A 120 10.91 -1.70 1.32
C SER A 120 11.65 -2.53 2.36
N SER A 121 11.02 -3.61 2.78
CA SER A 121 11.67 -4.64 3.60
C SER A 121 12.82 -5.36 2.88
N GLY A 122 12.88 -5.27 1.53
CA GLY A 122 14.02 -5.76 0.74
C GLY A 122 15.29 -4.89 0.88
N ALA A 123 15.14 -3.65 1.36
CA ALA A 123 16.22 -2.72 1.69
C ALA A 123 15.87 -1.99 2.99
N PRO A 124 15.89 -2.70 4.14
CA PRO A 124 15.40 -2.16 5.40
C PRO A 124 16.22 -0.96 5.87
N LEU A 125 15.53 0.04 6.40
CA LEU A 125 16.15 1.20 7.01
C LEU A 125 16.73 0.84 8.38
N ALA A 126 17.84 1.49 8.73
CA ALA A 126 18.35 1.46 10.11
C ALA A 126 17.35 2.16 11.05
N LEU A 127 17.04 1.52 12.16
CA LEU A 127 16.21 2.16 13.19
C LEU A 127 17.00 3.27 13.88
N PRO A 128 16.39 4.44 14.10
CA PRO A 128 17.03 5.49 14.88
C PRO A 128 17.18 5.05 16.34
N PRO A 129 18.09 5.67 17.12
CA PRO A 129 18.19 5.43 18.55
C PRO A 129 16.85 5.64 19.25
N VAL A 130 16.56 4.82 20.26
CA VAL A 130 15.38 5.00 21.11
C VAL A 130 15.44 6.36 21.78
N GLN A 131 14.34 7.11 21.69
CA GLN A 131 14.21 8.41 22.36
C GLN A 131 13.62 8.22 23.76
N ASP A 132 14.15 8.96 24.72
CA ASP A 132 13.64 9.01 26.08
C ASP A 132 13.32 10.48 26.46
N PRO A 133 12.06 10.80 26.81
CA PRO A 133 10.90 9.90 26.84
C PRO A 133 10.44 9.49 25.42
N PRO A 134 9.79 8.33 25.28
CA PRO A 134 9.28 7.88 23.99
C PRO A 134 8.19 8.84 23.48
N ARG A 135 8.17 9.05 22.17
CA ARG A 135 7.14 9.87 21.51
C ARG A 135 6.06 9.01 20.88
N LEU A 136 4.82 9.41 21.07
CA LEU A 136 3.67 8.77 20.46
C LEU A 136 3.24 9.56 19.22
N LEU A 137 3.14 8.86 18.09
CA LEU A 137 2.55 9.42 16.89
C LEU A 137 1.05 9.12 16.88
N VAL A 138 0.25 10.17 16.68
CA VAL A 138 -1.21 10.06 16.62
C VAL A 138 -1.76 10.71 15.37
N SER A 139 -2.96 10.28 14.96
CA SER A 139 -3.66 10.90 13.83
C SER A 139 -3.99 12.36 14.13
N ARG A 140 -3.82 13.23 13.14
CA ARG A 140 -4.11 14.66 13.23
C ARG A 140 -5.59 14.96 13.46
N THR A 141 -6.46 14.07 13.00
CA THR A 141 -7.91 14.24 12.97
C THR A 141 -8.64 13.52 14.10
N ARG A 142 -7.95 13.05 15.10
CA ARG A 142 -8.53 12.47 16.31
C ARG A 142 -8.67 13.50 17.40
#